data_45da40f015e973272a0a0971778518fb
#
_entry.id   45da40f015e973272a0a0971778518fb
#
_cell.length_a   1.000
_cell.length_b   1.000
_cell.length_c   1.000
_cell.angle_alpha   90.00
_cell.angle_beta   90.00
_cell.angle_gamma   90.00
#
_symmetry.space_group_name_H-M   'P 1'
#
loop_
_entity.id
_entity.type
_entity.pdbx_description
1 polymer ?
#
loop_
_entity_poly.entity_id
_entity_poly.type
_entity_poly.pdbx_seq_one_letter_code
_entity_poly.pdbx_strand_id
1 'polypeptide(L)'
;MITLLSTGSNAHGQLGNNTLDDSHIFQPCSFINHPPNSLPPGTSALLSVVSGANHTLVLLELVDQLGLKKTELWGCGDGRAGQLGKIYREESFAGSSTAKFRKIELFLEENGLPGYSYRLISASWETSYAVLSCSGKGDVVISMGSDEFGDLGIGGFARIEKSEKDFHVVKFDHLSTPSSIHNALRVESITSGQRHTIVHLQISESANIPPLLVGWGTSRHGQLGQLSSLSNSKPPPFISLPRIIALEDVVSSALGIHHSLFLHASGQMSALGSNRKGQLQLSPSKSVRAIGCTWNGSYAVVESNEGWRIYSSGSNSHGQLGLKANPLNADIPNSGIVHFPEILDSKSTSIEIACGSEHILVLSRDNIKEDRFVQQVSKFWGWGWNEHGNLGTGNTDDTLLPLKIWSNESGFISYLKGVDELTGIWAGAGTSWICCLHNDDT
;
A
#
# COMPACT_ATOMS: atom_id res chain seq x y z
N MET A 1 -21.03 -7.83 -10.50
CA MET A 1 -20.89 -7.68 -9.02
C MET A 1 -19.43 -7.45 -8.64
N ILE A 2 -19.12 -6.55 -7.66
CA ILE A 2 -17.75 -6.31 -7.15
C ILE A 2 -17.47 -7.27 -5.98
N THR A 3 -16.30 -7.91 -5.96
CA THR A 3 -15.88 -8.80 -4.87
C THR A 3 -14.43 -8.51 -4.47
N LEU A 4 -14.13 -8.53 -3.16
CA LEU A 4 -12.77 -8.49 -2.62
C LEU A 4 -12.35 -9.90 -2.22
N LEU A 5 -11.21 -10.35 -2.74
CA LEU A 5 -10.61 -11.64 -2.38
C LEU A 5 -9.27 -11.43 -1.69
N SER A 6 -8.90 -12.32 -0.77
CA SER A 6 -7.65 -12.29 0.00
C SER A 6 -6.99 -13.66 0.08
N THR A 7 -5.67 -13.68 0.25
CA THR A 7 -4.86 -14.88 0.46
C THR A 7 -3.62 -14.56 1.32
N GLY A 8 -2.99 -15.58 1.92
CA GLY A 8 -1.78 -15.43 2.70
C GLY A 8 -1.98 -15.66 4.21
N SER A 9 -1.16 -15.00 5.03
CA SER A 9 -1.13 -15.13 6.48
C SER A 9 -2.39 -14.61 7.15
N ASN A 10 -2.93 -15.35 8.15
CA ASN A 10 -4.22 -15.04 8.75
C ASN A 10 -4.34 -15.32 10.25
N ALA A 11 -3.25 -15.53 10.98
CA ALA A 11 -3.27 -15.88 12.40
C ALA A 11 -4.06 -14.92 13.31
N HIS A 12 -4.32 -13.70 12.85
CA HIS A 12 -5.11 -12.69 13.56
C HIS A 12 -6.42 -12.31 12.85
N GLY A 13 -6.78 -13.00 11.76
CA GLY A 13 -7.97 -12.68 10.97
C GLY A 13 -7.78 -11.52 9.99
N GLN A 14 -6.52 -11.14 9.71
CA GLN A 14 -6.19 -10.00 8.84
C GLN A 14 -6.60 -10.18 7.38
N LEU A 15 -6.94 -11.38 6.93
CA LEU A 15 -7.53 -11.63 5.61
C LEU A 15 -9.01 -11.25 5.53
N GLY A 16 -9.69 -11.13 6.67
CA GLY A 16 -11.11 -10.79 6.68
C GLY A 16 -12.03 -11.83 6.01
N ASN A 17 -11.59 -13.06 5.86
CA ASN A 17 -12.28 -14.16 5.18
C ASN A 17 -13.11 -15.07 6.10
N ASN A 18 -13.34 -14.62 7.33
CA ASN A 18 -14.09 -15.36 8.37
C ASN A 18 -13.37 -16.61 8.92
N THR A 19 -12.05 -16.70 8.78
CA THR A 19 -11.21 -17.73 9.37
C THR A 19 -10.02 -17.10 10.09
N LEU A 20 -9.26 -17.92 10.85
CA LEU A 20 -7.96 -17.54 11.42
C LEU A 20 -6.83 -18.39 10.83
N ASP A 21 -7.16 -19.23 9.87
CA ASP A 21 -6.19 -20.09 9.18
C ASP A 21 -5.62 -19.34 7.96
N ASP A 22 -4.35 -19.57 7.67
CA ASP A 22 -3.72 -19.09 6.45
C ASP A 22 -4.49 -19.59 5.22
N SER A 23 -4.58 -18.77 4.19
CA SER A 23 -5.24 -19.16 2.95
C SER A 23 -4.22 -19.25 1.82
N HIS A 24 -4.15 -20.42 1.18
CA HIS A 24 -3.23 -20.66 0.06
C HIS A 24 -3.86 -20.39 -1.31
N ILE A 25 -5.14 -20.02 -1.33
CA ILE A 25 -5.89 -19.58 -2.50
C ILE A 25 -6.65 -18.31 -2.17
N PHE A 26 -6.96 -17.50 -3.18
CA PHE A 26 -7.79 -16.33 -2.98
C PHE A 26 -9.20 -16.72 -2.52
N GLN A 27 -9.61 -16.22 -1.35
CA GLN A 27 -10.91 -16.45 -0.73
C GLN A 27 -11.69 -15.14 -0.60
N PRO A 28 -13.02 -15.16 -0.78
CA PRO A 28 -13.85 -13.98 -0.59
C PRO A 28 -13.77 -13.41 0.82
N CYS A 29 -13.65 -12.10 0.91
CA CYS A 29 -13.73 -11.37 2.18
C CYS A 29 -15.17 -11.29 2.68
N SER A 30 -15.32 -11.22 4.00
CA SER A 30 -16.60 -11.14 4.71
C SER A 30 -16.70 -9.86 5.51
N PHE A 31 -17.87 -9.23 5.46
CA PHE A 31 -18.19 -8.00 6.18
C PHE A 31 -19.25 -8.29 7.25
N ILE A 32 -19.09 -7.74 8.47
CA ILE A 32 -20.05 -7.96 9.57
C ILE A 32 -21.43 -7.37 9.16
N ASN A 33 -22.49 -8.11 9.46
CA ASN A 33 -23.88 -7.77 9.16
C ASN A 33 -24.21 -7.72 7.66
N HIS A 34 -23.36 -8.30 6.80
CA HIS A 34 -23.61 -8.43 5.37
C HIS A 34 -23.60 -9.91 4.96
N PRO A 35 -24.26 -10.27 3.85
CA PRO A 35 -24.23 -11.64 3.34
C PRO A 35 -22.78 -12.11 3.10
N PRO A 36 -22.49 -13.41 3.27
CA PRO A 36 -21.18 -13.95 2.94
C PRO A 36 -20.73 -13.59 1.52
N ASN A 37 -19.46 -13.30 1.33
CA ASN A 37 -18.84 -13.01 0.04
C ASN A 37 -19.38 -11.77 -0.68
N SER A 38 -20.04 -10.86 0.05
CA SER A 38 -20.57 -9.61 -0.50
C SER A 38 -19.93 -8.39 0.18
N LEU A 39 -19.74 -7.34 -0.58
CA LEU A 39 -19.44 -6.01 -0.06
C LEU A 39 -20.68 -5.37 0.56
N PRO A 40 -20.52 -4.35 1.43
CA PRO A 40 -21.64 -3.56 1.93
C PRO A 40 -22.52 -3.03 0.80
N PRO A 41 -23.87 -3.08 0.94
CA PRO A 41 -24.79 -2.61 -0.10
C PRO A 41 -24.53 -1.15 -0.49
N GLY A 42 -24.65 -0.86 -1.80
CA GLY A 42 -24.37 0.46 -2.35
C GLY A 42 -22.89 0.72 -2.61
N THR A 43 -21.99 -0.25 -2.38
CA THR A 43 -20.58 -0.10 -2.75
C THR A 43 -20.47 0.10 -4.25
N SER A 44 -19.97 1.28 -4.65
CA SER A 44 -19.70 1.65 -6.05
C SER A 44 -18.24 1.41 -6.44
N ALA A 45 -17.31 1.52 -5.48
CA ALA A 45 -15.90 1.25 -5.71
C ALA A 45 -15.17 0.81 -4.42
N LEU A 46 -14.16 -0.02 -4.59
CA LEU A 46 -13.14 -0.30 -3.59
C LEU A 46 -11.95 0.60 -3.90
N LEU A 47 -11.72 1.61 -3.05
CA LEU A 47 -10.74 2.65 -3.31
C LEU A 47 -9.33 2.23 -2.92
N SER A 48 -9.18 1.50 -1.81
CA SER A 48 -7.86 1.06 -1.33
C SER A 48 -7.97 -0.08 -0.33
N VAL A 49 -6.95 -0.95 -0.33
CA VAL A 49 -6.66 -1.92 0.75
C VAL A 49 -5.25 -1.64 1.24
N VAL A 50 -5.07 -1.52 2.55
CA VAL A 50 -3.74 -1.37 3.17
C VAL A 50 -3.63 -2.30 4.37
N SER A 51 -2.44 -2.85 4.59
CA SER A 51 -2.20 -3.81 5.65
C SER A 51 -0.97 -3.43 6.46
N GLY A 52 -1.11 -3.52 7.78
CA GLY A 52 0.01 -3.53 8.71
C GLY A 52 0.57 -4.94 8.90
N ALA A 53 1.12 -5.23 10.10
CA ALA A 53 1.61 -6.57 10.41
C ALA A 53 0.47 -7.59 10.44
N ASN A 54 -0.57 -7.32 11.22
CA ASN A 54 -1.66 -8.24 11.54
C ASN A 54 -3.04 -7.59 11.47
N HIS A 55 -3.18 -6.46 10.79
CA HIS A 55 -4.46 -5.78 10.58
C HIS A 55 -4.56 -5.26 9.15
N THR A 56 -5.77 -5.12 8.67
CA THR A 56 -6.06 -4.64 7.32
C THR A 56 -7.17 -3.60 7.38
N LEU A 57 -6.99 -2.53 6.62
CA LEU A 57 -8.00 -1.50 6.38
C LEU A 57 -8.46 -1.54 4.93
N VAL A 58 -9.75 -1.30 4.74
CA VAL A 58 -10.37 -1.14 3.42
C VAL A 58 -11.15 0.16 3.38
N LEU A 59 -10.95 0.93 2.33
CA LEU A 59 -11.70 2.14 2.05
C LEU A 59 -12.67 1.89 0.90
N LEU A 60 -13.97 2.01 1.18
CA LEU A 60 -15.05 1.81 0.22
C LEU A 60 -15.70 3.15 -0.14
N GLU A 61 -16.06 3.33 -1.41
CA GLU A 61 -17.01 4.35 -1.85
C GLU A 61 -18.39 3.71 -1.97
N LEU A 62 -19.39 4.31 -1.35
CA LEU A 62 -20.79 3.88 -1.41
C LEU A 62 -21.62 4.99 -2.04
N VAL A 63 -22.67 4.60 -2.76
CA VAL A 63 -23.68 5.47 -3.32
C VAL A 63 -25.02 5.14 -2.65
N ASP A 64 -25.68 6.15 -2.10
CA ASP A 64 -27.00 5.99 -1.49
C ASP A 64 -28.13 6.00 -2.54
N GLN A 65 -29.36 5.83 -2.08
CA GLN A 65 -30.56 5.82 -2.95
C GLN A 65 -30.80 7.17 -3.68
N LEU A 66 -30.18 8.26 -3.20
CA LEU A 66 -30.27 9.59 -3.79
C LEU A 66 -29.10 9.88 -4.74
N GLY A 67 -28.18 8.93 -4.92
CA GLY A 67 -26.97 9.08 -5.74
C GLY A 67 -25.84 9.84 -5.05
N LEU A 68 -25.94 10.12 -3.74
CA LEU A 68 -24.89 10.78 -2.99
C LEU A 68 -23.77 9.80 -2.63
N LYS A 69 -22.54 10.20 -2.89
CA LYS A 69 -21.35 9.43 -2.59
C LYS A 69 -20.87 9.67 -1.17
N LYS A 70 -20.53 8.61 -0.46
CA LYS A 70 -19.84 8.64 0.83
C LYS A 70 -18.73 7.61 0.87
N THR A 71 -17.73 7.84 1.72
CA THR A 71 -16.67 6.86 1.96
C THR A 71 -16.83 6.22 3.33
N GLU A 72 -16.54 4.93 3.41
CA GLU A 72 -16.56 4.18 4.67
C GLU A 72 -15.23 3.47 4.87
N LEU A 73 -14.74 3.51 6.11
CA LEU A 73 -13.52 2.82 6.54
C LEU A 73 -13.91 1.51 7.24
N TRP A 74 -13.33 0.41 6.78
CA TRP A 74 -13.53 -0.93 7.34
C TRP A 74 -12.21 -1.54 7.74
N GLY A 75 -12.18 -2.37 8.79
CA GLY A 75 -10.98 -3.02 9.29
C GLY A 75 -11.20 -4.43 9.79
N CYS A 76 -10.16 -5.25 9.74
CA CYS A 76 -10.11 -6.59 10.32
C CYS A 76 -8.71 -6.92 10.85
N GLY A 77 -8.58 -8.03 11.55
CA GLY A 77 -7.32 -8.46 12.13
C GLY A 77 -7.13 -7.99 13.58
N ASP A 78 -5.87 -7.75 13.96
CA ASP A 78 -5.49 -7.35 15.32
C ASP A 78 -5.80 -5.88 15.59
N GLY A 79 -6.61 -5.59 16.59
CA GLY A 79 -6.96 -4.24 17.06
C GLY A 79 -6.42 -3.90 18.44
N ARG A 80 -5.61 -4.77 19.08
CA ARG A 80 -5.20 -4.64 20.49
C ARG A 80 -4.38 -3.39 20.80
N ALA A 81 -3.60 -2.88 19.85
CA ALA A 81 -2.85 -1.63 20.02
C ALA A 81 -3.71 -0.38 19.72
N GLY A 82 -4.97 -0.54 19.30
CA GLY A 82 -5.87 0.55 18.92
C GLY A 82 -5.80 0.95 17.46
N GLN A 83 -5.07 0.20 16.62
CA GLN A 83 -4.91 0.48 15.18
C GLN A 83 -6.21 0.35 14.37
N LEU A 84 -7.25 -0.26 14.95
CA LEU A 84 -8.59 -0.37 14.37
C LEU A 84 -9.65 0.45 15.15
N GLY A 85 -9.19 1.43 15.96
CA GLY A 85 -10.06 2.24 16.84
C GLY A 85 -10.31 1.59 18.20
N LYS A 86 -10.82 2.39 19.15
CA LYS A 86 -11.00 1.99 20.55
C LYS A 86 -12.03 0.88 20.71
N ILE A 87 -13.17 1.00 20.08
CA ILE A 87 -14.27 0.00 20.15
C ILE A 87 -13.78 -1.36 19.68
N TYR A 88 -13.02 -1.40 18.57
CA TYR A 88 -12.47 -2.62 18.04
C TYR A 88 -11.45 -3.26 19.01
N ARG A 89 -10.65 -2.44 19.71
CA ARG A 89 -9.71 -2.91 20.74
C ARG A 89 -10.42 -3.60 21.90
N GLU A 90 -11.51 -3.02 22.38
CA GLU A 90 -12.29 -3.55 23.50
C GLU A 90 -12.96 -4.89 23.14
N GLU A 91 -13.44 -5.03 21.91
CA GLU A 91 -14.07 -6.26 21.42
C GLU A 91 -13.07 -7.33 20.98
N SER A 92 -11.85 -6.98 20.58
CA SER A 92 -10.80 -7.94 20.20
C SER A 92 -10.41 -8.88 21.34
N PHE A 93 -10.61 -8.46 22.59
CA PHE A 93 -10.43 -9.34 23.75
C PHE A 93 -11.50 -10.45 23.84
N ALA A 94 -12.59 -10.35 23.12
CA ALA A 94 -13.67 -11.35 23.08
C ALA A 94 -13.49 -12.46 22.01
N GLY A 95 -12.42 -12.45 21.26
CA GLY A 95 -11.86 -13.61 20.54
C GLY A 95 -12.43 -13.98 19.17
N SER A 96 -13.59 -13.49 18.71
CA SER A 96 -14.18 -14.03 17.47
C SER A 96 -14.54 -12.98 16.40
N SER A 97 -14.35 -11.71 16.66
CA SER A 97 -14.83 -10.64 15.75
C SER A 97 -13.79 -10.13 14.75
N THR A 98 -12.53 -10.56 14.86
CA THR A 98 -11.41 -10.03 14.06
C THR A 98 -11.31 -10.60 12.64
N ALA A 99 -11.89 -11.77 12.39
CA ALA A 99 -11.78 -12.48 11.12
C ALA A 99 -12.72 -11.95 10.01
N LYS A 100 -13.50 -10.92 10.29
CA LYS A 100 -14.39 -10.23 9.33
C LYS A 100 -14.12 -8.74 9.36
N PHE A 101 -14.28 -8.08 8.22
CA PHE A 101 -14.27 -6.63 8.18
C PHE A 101 -15.42 -6.04 8.98
N ARG A 102 -15.09 -5.12 9.86
CA ARG A 102 -16.02 -4.31 10.65
C ARG A 102 -15.85 -2.84 10.27
N LYS A 103 -16.94 -2.12 10.19
CA LYS A 103 -16.92 -0.67 9.96
C LYS A 103 -16.22 0.03 11.14
N ILE A 104 -15.26 0.89 10.84
CA ILE A 104 -14.55 1.72 11.83
C ILE A 104 -15.28 3.05 11.91
N GLU A 105 -15.95 3.30 13.04
CA GLU A 105 -16.67 4.54 13.32
C GLU A 105 -15.87 5.39 14.30
N LEU A 106 -15.30 6.48 13.80
CA LEU A 106 -14.46 7.38 14.58
C LEU A 106 -15.21 8.62 15.11
N PHE A 107 -16.54 8.67 14.92
CA PHE A 107 -17.39 9.77 15.39
C PHE A 107 -16.77 11.14 15.09
N LEU A 108 -16.42 11.39 13.82
CA LEU A 108 -15.63 12.55 13.38
C LEU A 108 -16.27 13.88 13.81
N GLU A 109 -17.60 14.00 13.73
CA GLU A 109 -18.32 15.23 14.13
C GLU A 109 -18.15 15.51 15.63
N GLU A 110 -18.30 14.51 16.48
CA GLU A 110 -18.16 14.59 17.94
C GLU A 110 -16.71 14.90 18.35
N ASN A 111 -15.75 14.46 17.52
CA ASN A 111 -14.32 14.71 17.71
C ASN A 111 -13.82 16.00 17.05
N GLY A 112 -14.73 16.93 16.68
CA GLY A 112 -14.38 18.27 16.19
C GLY A 112 -14.03 18.32 14.70
N LEU A 113 -14.41 17.31 13.92
CA LEU A 113 -14.19 17.22 12.47
C LEU A 113 -15.52 17.13 11.69
N PRO A 114 -16.45 18.08 11.88
CA PRO A 114 -17.75 18.05 11.21
C PRO A 114 -17.61 18.25 9.70
N GLY A 115 -18.29 17.36 8.93
CA GLY A 115 -18.31 17.37 7.49
C GLY A 115 -17.07 16.76 6.81
N TYR A 116 -16.12 16.21 7.57
CA TYR A 116 -14.99 15.49 7.01
C TYR A 116 -15.37 14.06 6.61
N SER A 117 -14.77 13.57 5.53
CA SER A 117 -14.90 12.20 5.03
C SER A 117 -13.54 11.58 4.76
N TYR A 118 -13.45 10.25 4.76
CA TYR A 118 -12.21 9.53 4.47
C TYR A 118 -11.85 9.67 2.99
N ARG A 119 -10.56 9.95 2.68
CA ARG A 119 -10.07 10.10 1.31
C ARG A 119 -8.91 9.17 0.97
N LEU A 120 -7.92 9.05 1.85
CA LEU A 120 -6.77 8.15 1.71
C LEU A 120 -6.56 7.38 3.00
N ILE A 121 -5.99 6.19 2.89
CA ILE A 121 -5.59 5.36 4.03
C ILE A 121 -4.17 4.85 3.85
N SER A 122 -3.47 4.57 4.96
CA SER A 122 -2.19 3.88 4.98
C SER A 122 -2.04 3.08 6.27
N ALA A 123 -1.21 2.05 6.27
CA ALA A 123 -0.93 1.25 7.44
C ALA A 123 0.57 0.99 7.58
N SER A 124 1.05 1.09 8.80
CA SER A 124 2.38 0.68 9.26
C SER A 124 2.26 -0.60 10.09
N TRP A 125 3.31 -1.03 10.80
CA TRP A 125 3.32 -2.30 11.53
C TRP A 125 2.12 -2.50 12.47
N GLU A 126 1.91 -1.56 13.41
CA GLU A 126 0.80 -1.54 14.37
C GLU A 126 0.12 -0.16 14.41
N THR A 127 0.20 0.60 13.33
CA THR A 127 -0.35 1.94 13.25
C THR A 127 -1.11 2.12 11.95
N SER A 128 -2.28 2.73 12.04
CA SER A 128 -3.15 3.06 10.91
C SER A 128 -3.24 4.56 10.73
N TYR A 129 -3.36 5.00 9.48
CA TYR A 129 -3.53 6.41 9.14
C TYR A 129 -4.71 6.58 8.20
N ALA A 130 -5.40 7.71 8.35
CA ALA A 130 -6.37 8.15 7.36
C ALA A 130 -6.18 9.65 7.07
N VAL A 131 -6.37 10.01 5.82
CA VAL A 131 -6.51 11.40 5.39
C VAL A 131 -7.99 11.70 5.25
N LEU A 132 -8.41 12.74 5.93
CA LEU A 132 -9.78 13.24 5.93
C LEU A 132 -9.85 14.53 5.12
N SER A 133 -10.88 14.67 4.31
CA SER A 133 -11.13 15.86 3.48
C SER A 133 -12.52 16.41 3.73
N CYS A 134 -12.62 17.75 3.68
CA CYS A 134 -13.88 18.49 3.76
C CYS A 134 -13.86 19.62 2.73
N SER A 135 -14.98 19.83 2.04
CA SER A 135 -15.07 20.94 1.06
C SER A 135 -14.84 22.29 1.74
N GLY A 136 -13.97 23.12 1.15
CA GLY A 136 -13.63 24.44 1.67
C GLY A 136 -12.74 24.48 2.91
N LYS A 137 -12.22 23.31 3.35
CA LYS A 137 -11.28 23.22 4.48
C LYS A 137 -10.02 22.45 4.05
N GLY A 138 -8.92 22.64 4.80
CA GLY A 138 -7.72 21.83 4.61
C GLY A 138 -7.94 20.37 5.01
N ASP A 139 -7.14 19.47 4.41
CA ASP A 139 -7.12 18.06 4.77
C ASP A 139 -6.57 17.85 6.19
N VAL A 140 -7.02 16.80 6.85
CA VAL A 140 -6.56 16.39 8.18
C VAL A 140 -5.99 14.97 8.09
N VAL A 141 -4.79 14.76 8.62
CA VAL A 141 -4.21 13.43 8.79
C VAL A 141 -4.48 12.96 10.21
N ILE A 142 -5.04 11.78 10.35
CA ILE A 142 -5.22 11.11 11.65
C ILE A 142 -4.39 9.84 11.72
N SER A 143 -3.97 9.46 12.94
CA SER A 143 -3.24 8.24 13.25
C SER A 143 -3.87 7.50 14.42
N MET A 144 -3.79 6.16 14.41
CA MET A 144 -4.33 5.25 15.43
C MET A 144 -3.34 4.11 15.65
N GLY A 145 -3.22 3.61 16.86
CA GLY A 145 -2.39 2.43 17.13
C GLY A 145 -1.20 2.69 18.04
N SER A 146 -0.11 1.95 17.82
CA SER A 146 1.14 2.02 18.62
C SER A 146 2.00 3.23 18.27
N ASP A 147 2.78 3.74 19.24
CA ASP A 147 3.73 4.87 19.09
C ASP A 147 5.14 4.51 19.57
N GLU A 148 5.55 3.25 19.49
CA GLU A 148 6.84 2.81 20.04
C GLU A 148 8.05 3.51 19.39
N PHE A 149 7.92 3.92 18.11
CA PHE A 149 8.98 4.53 17.32
C PHE A 149 8.58 5.89 16.75
N GLY A 150 7.64 6.58 17.43
CA GLY A 150 7.10 7.84 16.93
C GLY A 150 6.15 7.64 15.74
N ASP A 151 5.59 6.44 15.62
CA ASP A 151 4.75 6.03 14.49
C ASP A 151 3.50 6.92 14.38
N LEU A 152 2.91 7.38 15.49
CA LEU A 152 1.73 8.25 15.47
C LEU A 152 2.01 9.65 14.89
N GLY A 153 3.25 10.12 14.87
CA GLY A 153 3.59 11.44 14.33
C GLY A 153 3.08 12.63 15.16
N ILE A 154 2.81 12.45 16.46
CA ILE A 154 2.18 13.46 17.33
C ILE A 154 3.15 14.15 18.28
N GLY A 155 4.42 13.73 18.31
CA GLY A 155 5.46 14.24 19.20
C GLY A 155 5.34 13.71 20.63
N GLY A 156 6.46 13.77 21.37
CA GLY A 156 6.52 13.31 22.74
C GLY A 156 6.82 11.82 22.87
N PHE A 157 7.38 11.43 24.02
CA PHE A 157 7.40 10.06 24.52
C PHE A 157 6.15 9.86 25.37
N ALA A 158 4.99 9.99 24.78
CA ALA A 158 3.82 9.53 25.48
C ALA A 158 3.95 7.99 25.56
N ARG A 159 4.42 7.46 26.71
CA ARG A 159 3.72 6.29 27.23
C ARG A 159 2.27 6.73 27.21
N ILE A 160 1.57 6.35 26.15
CA ILE A 160 0.15 6.56 26.04
C ILE A 160 -0.42 5.70 27.17
N GLU A 161 -0.53 6.31 28.36
CA GLU A 161 -1.50 5.87 29.35
C GLU A 161 -2.76 5.74 28.53
N LYS A 162 -3.31 4.53 28.43
CA LYS A 162 -4.41 4.08 27.58
C LYS A 162 -5.21 5.27 27.05
N SER A 163 -4.83 5.79 25.87
CA SER A 163 -5.46 6.99 25.33
C SER A 163 -6.96 6.72 25.25
N GLU A 164 -7.75 7.59 25.88
CA GLU A 164 -9.20 7.51 25.77
C GLU A 164 -9.70 7.89 24.37
N LYS A 165 -8.80 8.42 23.52
CA LYS A 165 -9.12 8.87 22.17
C LYS A 165 -9.08 7.73 21.17
N ASP A 166 -10.01 7.74 20.23
CA ASP A 166 -10.08 6.79 19.13
C ASP A 166 -8.96 7.01 18.09
N PHE A 167 -8.52 8.27 17.94
CA PHE A 167 -7.46 8.67 17.00
C PHE A 167 -6.73 9.93 17.49
N HIS A 168 -5.61 10.21 16.87
CA HIS A 168 -4.82 11.42 17.06
C HIS A 168 -4.72 12.21 15.75
N VAL A 169 -4.73 13.54 15.84
CA VAL A 169 -4.50 14.42 14.69
C VAL A 169 -3.00 14.68 14.55
N VAL A 170 -2.43 14.33 13.40
CA VAL A 170 -1.05 14.65 13.04
C VAL A 170 -0.98 16.11 12.63
N LYS A 171 -0.15 16.89 13.31
CA LYS A 171 -0.03 18.33 13.08
C LYS A 171 1.18 18.68 12.23
N PHE A 172 1.02 19.66 11.35
CA PHE A 172 2.05 20.18 10.46
C PHE A 172 2.42 21.65 10.72
N ASP A 173 1.82 22.30 11.73
CA ASP A 173 1.96 23.73 12.03
C ASP A 173 3.38 24.17 12.33
N HIS A 174 4.19 23.24 12.87
CA HIS A 174 5.59 23.48 13.22
C HIS A 174 6.55 23.43 12.02
N LEU A 175 6.09 22.97 10.86
CA LEU A 175 6.84 23.07 9.63
C LEU A 175 6.79 24.53 9.20
N SER A 176 7.94 25.23 9.19
CA SER A 176 8.08 26.67 8.91
C SER A 176 7.40 27.12 7.61
N THR A 177 6.13 27.40 7.68
CA THR A 177 5.24 27.75 6.58
C THR A 177 4.43 28.98 7.00
N PRO A 178 4.04 29.90 6.10
CA PRO A 178 3.29 31.09 6.46
C PRO A 178 2.00 30.79 7.23
N SER A 179 1.67 31.61 8.21
CA SER A 179 0.60 31.39 9.23
C SER A 179 -0.84 31.23 8.71
N SER A 180 -1.08 31.28 7.38
CA SER A 180 -2.41 31.16 6.79
C SER A 180 -2.77 29.76 6.26
N ILE A 181 -2.00 28.72 6.65
CA ILE A 181 -1.92 27.43 5.93
C ILE A 181 -3.03 26.44 6.31
N HIS A 182 -3.63 26.55 7.49
CA HIS A 182 -4.58 25.55 7.97
C HIS A 182 -5.77 25.27 7.03
N ASN A 183 -6.20 26.26 6.25
CA ASN A 183 -7.34 26.10 5.35
C ASN A 183 -6.95 25.70 3.91
N ALA A 184 -5.65 25.60 3.62
CA ALA A 184 -5.13 25.33 2.27
C ALA A 184 -4.25 24.07 2.20
N LEU A 185 -4.15 23.29 3.30
CA LEU A 185 -3.37 22.05 3.31
C LEU A 185 -4.09 20.97 2.51
N ARG A 186 -3.43 20.43 1.50
CA ARG A 186 -3.89 19.25 0.78
C ARG A 186 -2.85 18.14 0.87
N VAL A 187 -3.30 16.94 1.21
CA VAL A 187 -2.47 15.73 1.26
C VAL A 187 -2.58 15.00 -0.07
N GLU A 188 -1.57 15.05 -0.92
CA GLU A 188 -1.61 14.36 -2.22
C GLU A 188 -1.48 12.85 -2.07
N SER A 189 -0.60 12.38 -1.18
CA SER A 189 -0.44 10.96 -0.87
C SER A 189 0.08 10.74 0.54
N ILE A 190 -0.19 9.56 1.08
CA ILE A 190 0.37 9.04 2.32
C ILE A 190 0.83 7.60 2.08
N THR A 191 2.08 7.31 2.40
CA THR A 191 2.69 5.99 2.22
C THR A 191 3.42 5.59 3.49
N SER A 192 3.20 4.35 3.94
CA SER A 192 3.86 3.82 5.13
C SER A 192 4.69 2.59 4.78
N GLY A 193 5.90 2.53 5.33
CA GLY A 193 6.70 1.33 5.42
C GLY A 193 6.40 0.59 6.73
N GLN A 194 7.35 -0.27 7.16
CA GLN A 194 7.10 -1.04 8.38
C GLN A 194 6.93 -0.14 9.62
N ARG A 195 7.74 0.90 9.80
CA ARG A 195 7.71 1.81 10.96
C ARG A 195 8.11 3.24 10.61
N HIS A 196 7.87 3.69 9.40
CA HIS A 196 8.01 5.10 9.03
C HIS A 196 6.99 5.43 7.95
N THR A 197 6.60 6.70 7.94
CA THR A 197 5.53 7.20 7.06
C THR A 197 6.01 8.47 6.37
N ILE A 198 5.63 8.62 5.11
CA ILE A 198 5.90 9.78 4.29
C ILE A 198 4.59 10.30 3.70
N VAL A 199 4.43 11.61 3.73
CA VAL A 199 3.28 12.33 3.20
C VAL A 199 3.76 13.39 2.20
N HIS A 200 3.06 13.50 1.08
CA HIS A 200 3.22 14.60 0.14
C HIS A 200 2.15 15.66 0.44
N LEU A 201 2.59 16.85 0.83
CA LEU A 201 1.74 17.96 1.21
C LEU A 201 1.78 19.08 0.17
N GLN A 202 0.63 19.45 -0.37
CA GLN A 202 0.45 20.70 -1.10
C GLN A 202 -0.09 21.76 -0.14
N ILE A 203 0.60 22.90 -0.02
CA ILE A 203 0.30 23.92 1.00
C ILE A 203 -0.53 25.09 0.46
N SER A 204 -0.75 25.19 -0.82
CA SER A 204 -1.50 26.29 -1.43
C SER A 204 -2.13 25.86 -2.73
N GLU A 205 -3.27 26.44 -3.07
CA GLU A 205 -3.84 26.38 -4.43
C GLU A 205 -2.97 27.12 -5.46
N SER A 206 -1.96 27.87 -5.00
CA SER A 206 -0.99 28.54 -5.88
C SER A 206 -0.02 27.52 -6.47
N ALA A 207 -0.09 27.32 -7.77
CA ALA A 207 0.76 26.42 -8.54
C ALA A 207 2.28 26.70 -8.44
N ASN A 208 2.69 27.73 -7.71
CA ASN A 208 4.08 28.17 -7.61
C ASN A 208 4.82 27.68 -6.35
N ILE A 209 4.14 26.95 -5.44
CA ILE A 209 4.79 26.40 -4.26
C ILE A 209 4.93 24.90 -4.48
N PRO A 210 6.16 24.35 -4.54
CA PRO A 210 6.36 22.92 -4.72
C PRO A 210 5.78 22.14 -3.52
N PRO A 211 5.28 20.91 -3.74
CA PRO A 211 4.83 20.05 -2.67
C PRO A 211 5.93 19.81 -1.65
N LEU A 212 5.59 19.77 -0.36
CA LEU A 212 6.50 19.37 0.70
C LEU A 212 6.45 17.86 0.89
N LEU A 213 7.62 17.26 0.95
CA LEU A 213 7.78 15.88 1.36
C LEU A 213 8.05 15.84 2.86
N VAL A 214 7.20 15.16 3.62
CA VAL A 214 7.23 15.16 5.09
C VAL A 214 7.23 13.73 5.61
N GLY A 215 8.07 13.42 6.61
CA GLY A 215 8.15 12.06 7.15
C GLY A 215 8.33 12.01 8.66
N TRP A 216 7.95 10.87 9.25
CA TRP A 216 8.11 10.54 10.67
C TRP A 216 8.23 9.02 10.90
N GLY A 217 8.48 8.60 12.14
CA GLY A 217 8.72 7.21 12.51
C GLY A 217 10.20 6.86 12.57
N THR A 218 10.58 5.60 12.40
CA THR A 218 11.98 5.16 12.46
C THR A 218 12.84 5.88 11.43
N SER A 219 14.06 6.29 11.86
CA SER A 219 14.98 7.03 10.99
C SER A 219 16.46 6.61 11.15
N ARG A 220 16.74 5.60 11.98
CA ARG A 220 18.09 5.12 12.32
C ARG A 220 19.02 4.91 11.12
N HIS A 221 18.49 4.55 9.98
CA HIS A 221 19.26 4.27 8.76
C HIS A 221 19.30 5.43 7.78
N GLY A 222 18.69 6.57 8.12
CA GLY A 222 18.60 7.74 7.25
C GLY A 222 17.49 7.63 6.19
N GLN A 223 16.53 6.73 6.34
CA GLN A 223 15.43 6.54 5.41
C GLN A 223 14.47 7.74 5.31
N LEU A 224 14.52 8.65 6.27
CA LEU A 224 13.82 9.94 6.28
C LEU A 224 14.74 11.15 5.99
N GLY A 225 15.93 10.90 5.43
CA GLY A 225 16.93 11.92 5.14
C GLY A 225 17.79 12.27 6.34
N GLN A 226 18.81 13.11 6.09
CA GLN A 226 19.67 13.64 7.15
C GLN A 226 19.06 14.91 7.73
N LEU A 227 19.22 15.08 9.03
CA LEU A 227 18.88 16.33 9.70
C LEU A 227 19.89 17.40 9.26
N SER A 228 19.40 18.37 8.51
CA SER A 228 20.20 19.46 7.95
C SER A 228 20.76 20.37 9.03
N SER A 229 21.86 20.09 9.66
CA SER A 229 22.71 21.12 10.29
C SER A 229 24.04 20.62 10.86
N LEU A 230 24.24 19.31 11.03
CA LEU A 230 25.49 18.77 11.54
C LEU A 230 25.92 17.61 10.65
N SER A 231 26.77 17.86 9.69
CA SER A 231 27.24 16.95 8.65
C SER A 231 27.91 15.65 9.14
N ASN A 232 28.01 15.44 10.45
CA ASN A 232 28.64 14.29 11.08
C ASN A 232 27.80 13.59 12.17
N SER A 233 26.53 13.99 12.41
CA SER A 233 25.70 13.32 13.41
C SER A 233 25.00 12.10 12.80
N LYS A 234 24.98 10.98 13.52
CA LYS A 234 24.18 9.82 13.17
C LYS A 234 22.70 10.21 13.17
N PRO A 235 21.90 9.68 12.22
CA PRO A 235 20.45 9.87 12.25
C PRO A 235 19.87 9.46 13.61
N PRO A 236 18.86 10.17 14.14
CA PRO A 236 18.19 9.75 15.37
C PRO A 236 17.51 8.38 15.14
N PRO A 237 17.27 7.60 16.20
CA PRO A 237 16.62 6.30 16.06
C PRO A 237 15.22 6.41 15.46
N PHE A 238 14.49 7.48 15.76
CA PHE A 238 13.18 7.80 15.20
C PHE A 238 12.89 9.30 15.29
N ILE A 239 11.87 9.73 14.55
CA ILE A 239 11.34 11.10 14.48
C ILE A 239 9.86 11.02 14.87
N SER A 240 9.47 11.57 16.03
CA SER A 240 8.11 11.51 16.54
C SER A 240 7.18 12.62 16.03
N LEU A 241 7.74 13.71 15.48
CA LEU A 241 6.99 14.78 14.82
C LEU A 241 7.31 14.81 13.33
N PRO A 242 6.33 15.05 12.45
CA PRO A 242 6.57 15.20 11.01
C PRO A 242 7.70 16.18 10.72
N ARG A 243 8.64 15.83 9.81
CA ARG A 243 9.74 16.69 9.37
C ARG A 243 9.85 16.72 7.87
N ILE A 244 10.28 17.84 7.32
CA ILE A 244 10.54 18.01 5.90
C ILE A 244 11.74 17.14 5.52
N ILE A 245 11.57 16.35 4.45
CA ILE A 245 12.62 15.64 3.75
C ILE A 245 13.07 16.54 2.61
N ALA A 246 14.36 16.89 2.58
CA ALA A 246 14.93 17.84 1.61
C ALA A 246 15.14 17.17 0.23
N LEU A 247 14.05 16.83 -0.43
CA LEU A 247 14.01 16.36 -1.82
C LEU A 247 12.96 17.18 -2.58
N GLU A 248 13.27 17.52 -3.81
CA GLU A 248 12.42 18.35 -4.66
C GLU A 248 11.78 17.51 -5.78
N ASP A 249 10.65 17.98 -6.30
CA ASP A 249 9.93 17.40 -7.44
C ASP A 249 9.56 15.93 -7.29
N VAL A 250 9.39 15.45 -6.07
CA VAL A 250 8.96 14.07 -5.80
C VAL A 250 7.45 13.95 -6.03
N VAL A 251 7.06 12.98 -6.87
CA VAL A 251 5.66 12.69 -7.23
C VAL A 251 5.15 11.39 -6.61
N SER A 252 6.04 10.49 -6.19
CA SER A 252 5.65 9.23 -5.53
C SER A 252 6.75 8.74 -4.61
N SER A 253 6.36 8.03 -3.55
CA SER A 253 7.26 7.39 -2.58
C SER A 253 6.87 5.93 -2.39
N ALA A 254 7.87 5.05 -2.23
CA ALA A 254 7.69 3.65 -1.83
C ALA A 254 8.64 3.33 -0.68
N LEU A 255 8.16 2.60 0.34
CA LEU A 255 8.87 2.44 1.60
C LEU A 255 9.07 0.96 1.95
N GLY A 256 10.33 0.58 2.22
CA GLY A 256 10.68 -0.72 2.79
C GLY A 256 10.78 -0.66 4.32
N ILE A 257 11.55 -1.59 4.94
CA ILE A 257 11.77 -1.54 6.39
C ILE A 257 12.72 -0.38 6.76
N HIS A 258 13.84 -0.25 6.04
CA HIS A 258 14.92 0.65 6.40
C HIS A 258 15.39 1.52 5.24
N HIS A 259 14.58 1.62 4.18
CA HIS A 259 14.88 2.43 3.02
C HIS A 259 13.59 3.03 2.45
N SER A 260 13.76 4.09 1.68
CA SER A 260 12.69 4.80 0.97
C SER A 260 13.14 5.09 -0.45
N LEU A 261 12.25 4.87 -1.41
CA LEU A 261 12.43 5.26 -2.81
C LEU A 261 11.55 6.46 -3.12
N PHE A 262 12.02 7.29 -4.02
CA PHE A 262 11.33 8.48 -4.48
C PHE A 262 11.38 8.53 -6.01
N LEU A 263 10.24 8.73 -6.62
CA LEU A 263 10.10 9.01 -8.04
C LEU A 263 9.91 10.51 -8.24
N HIS A 264 10.75 11.10 -9.06
CA HIS A 264 10.67 12.51 -9.42
C HIS A 264 9.84 12.74 -10.67
N ALA A 265 9.28 13.95 -10.83
CA ALA A 265 8.49 14.33 -12.00
C ALA A 265 9.26 14.17 -13.33
N SER A 266 10.60 14.22 -13.29
CA SER A 266 11.47 13.96 -14.43
C SER A 266 11.53 12.49 -14.89
N GLY A 267 10.91 11.56 -14.13
CA GLY A 267 11.05 10.12 -14.33
C GLY A 267 12.39 9.54 -13.80
N GLN A 268 13.14 10.34 -13.04
CA GLN A 268 14.32 9.89 -12.30
C GLN A 268 13.92 9.34 -10.93
N MET A 269 14.83 8.60 -10.30
CA MET A 269 14.64 8.08 -8.96
C MET A 269 15.75 8.53 -8.02
N SER A 270 15.42 8.67 -6.74
CA SER A 270 16.36 8.76 -5.65
C SER A 270 15.99 7.77 -4.54
N ALA A 271 16.93 7.45 -3.67
CA ALA A 271 16.72 6.50 -2.58
C ALA A 271 17.49 6.93 -1.34
N LEU A 272 16.90 6.67 -0.17
CA LEU A 272 17.47 6.98 1.14
C LEU A 272 17.44 5.75 2.04
N GLY A 273 18.36 5.65 2.97
CA GLY A 273 18.33 4.61 3.99
C GLY A 273 19.41 3.55 3.87
N SER A 274 19.12 2.35 4.31
CA SER A 274 20.03 1.21 4.32
C SER A 274 20.25 0.63 2.91
N ASN A 275 21.52 0.29 2.61
CA ASN A 275 21.90 -0.45 1.39
C ASN A 275 22.58 -1.79 1.71
N ARG A 276 22.32 -2.36 2.89
CA ARG A 276 23.00 -3.59 3.34
C ARG A 276 22.69 -4.83 2.49
N LYS A 277 21.56 -4.82 1.79
CA LYS A 277 21.13 -5.89 0.88
C LYS A 277 21.23 -5.49 -0.61
N GLY A 278 21.77 -4.30 -0.92
CA GLY A 278 21.81 -3.78 -2.28
C GLY A 278 20.52 -3.08 -2.72
N GLN A 279 19.58 -2.81 -1.80
CA GLN A 279 18.27 -2.23 -2.11
C GLN A 279 18.31 -0.78 -2.65
N LEU A 280 19.42 -0.07 -2.54
CA LEU A 280 19.60 1.26 -3.13
C LEU A 280 20.37 1.23 -4.46
N GLN A 281 20.68 0.04 -5.01
CA GLN A 281 21.44 -0.10 -6.26
C GLN A 281 20.60 -0.01 -7.51
N LEU A 282 19.29 0.20 -7.37
CA LEU A 282 18.38 0.35 -8.49
C LEU A 282 18.68 1.65 -9.24
N SER A 283 19.09 1.57 -10.49
CA SER A 283 19.47 2.72 -11.31
C SER A 283 18.95 2.58 -12.76
N PRO A 284 17.64 2.57 -12.98
CA PRO A 284 17.13 2.70 -14.32
C PRO A 284 17.47 4.10 -14.88
N SER A 285 17.90 4.16 -16.12
CA SER A 285 18.49 5.39 -16.68
C SER A 285 17.50 6.54 -16.90
N LYS A 286 16.23 6.28 -17.15
CA LYS A 286 15.13 7.28 -17.31
C LYS A 286 13.79 6.56 -17.48
N SER A 287 12.69 7.36 -17.53
CA SER A 287 11.32 6.89 -17.87
C SER A 287 10.70 5.93 -16.86
N VAL A 288 11.06 6.07 -15.57
CA VAL A 288 10.34 5.36 -14.50
C VAL A 288 8.92 5.91 -14.40
N ARG A 289 7.94 5.01 -14.34
CA ARG A 289 6.50 5.32 -14.25
C ARG A 289 5.90 4.94 -12.90
N ALA A 290 6.44 3.91 -12.27
CA ALA A 290 6.02 3.50 -10.93
C ALA A 290 7.20 2.92 -10.16
N ILE A 291 7.11 2.96 -8.85
CA ILE A 291 8.09 2.41 -7.92
C ILE A 291 7.41 1.56 -6.86
N GLY A 292 8.11 0.57 -6.33
CA GLY A 292 7.65 -0.29 -5.24
C GLY A 292 8.78 -0.71 -4.33
N CYS A 293 8.47 -1.04 -3.09
CA CYS A 293 9.41 -1.63 -2.14
C CYS A 293 8.81 -2.87 -1.50
N THR A 294 9.59 -3.95 -1.44
CA THR A 294 9.43 -4.97 -0.40
C THR A 294 10.22 -4.54 0.84
N TRP A 295 10.21 -5.35 1.89
CA TRP A 295 10.98 -5.05 3.10
C TRP A 295 12.43 -4.69 2.83
N ASN A 296 13.10 -5.46 1.96
CA ASN A 296 14.52 -5.30 1.63
C ASN A 296 14.79 -5.29 0.11
N GLY A 297 13.80 -5.04 -0.69
CA GLY A 297 13.88 -4.95 -2.14
C GLY A 297 13.27 -3.68 -2.68
N SER A 298 13.75 -3.26 -3.83
CA SER A 298 13.33 -2.06 -4.56
C SER A 298 12.97 -2.40 -5.98
N TYR A 299 11.91 -1.79 -6.51
CA TYR A 299 11.38 -2.06 -7.85
C TYR A 299 11.08 -0.76 -8.57
N ALA A 300 11.35 -0.75 -9.88
CA ALA A 300 10.98 0.35 -10.77
C ALA A 300 10.35 -0.19 -12.05
N VAL A 301 9.16 0.30 -12.36
CA VAL A 301 8.47 0.04 -13.62
C VAL A 301 8.90 1.09 -14.63
N VAL A 302 9.48 0.65 -15.74
CA VAL A 302 10.06 1.51 -16.76
C VAL A 302 9.36 1.26 -18.09
N GLU A 303 8.93 2.34 -18.72
CA GLU A 303 8.43 2.31 -20.09
C GLU A 303 9.58 2.54 -21.08
N SER A 304 9.71 1.67 -22.07
CA SER A 304 10.72 1.76 -23.13
C SER A 304 10.08 1.56 -24.51
N ASN A 305 10.83 1.85 -25.57
CA ASN A 305 10.38 1.61 -26.96
C ASN A 305 10.17 0.10 -27.26
N GLU A 306 10.76 -0.77 -26.47
CA GLU A 306 10.69 -2.23 -26.62
C GLU A 306 9.66 -2.89 -25.68
N GLY A 307 8.89 -2.07 -24.94
CA GLY A 307 7.90 -2.53 -23.99
C GLY A 307 8.22 -2.13 -22.55
N TRP A 308 7.38 -2.59 -21.63
CA TRP A 308 7.53 -2.38 -20.21
C TRP A 308 8.58 -3.31 -19.61
N ARG A 309 9.38 -2.80 -18.70
CA ARG A 309 10.37 -3.57 -17.94
C ARG A 309 10.26 -3.21 -16.46
N ILE A 310 10.42 -4.22 -15.62
CA ILE A 310 10.53 -4.01 -14.17
C ILE A 310 11.98 -4.27 -13.79
N TYR A 311 12.61 -3.30 -13.18
CA TYR A 311 13.92 -3.43 -12.57
C TYR A 311 13.76 -3.74 -11.08
N SER A 312 14.63 -4.59 -10.56
CA SER A 312 14.64 -4.96 -9.15
C SER A 312 16.05 -4.91 -8.57
N SER A 313 16.17 -4.62 -7.28
CA SER A 313 17.43 -4.70 -6.52
C SER A 313 17.17 -4.98 -5.05
N GLY A 314 18.12 -5.62 -4.36
CA GLY A 314 18.04 -5.88 -2.94
C GLY A 314 18.20 -7.33 -2.53
N SER A 315 17.45 -7.78 -1.52
CA SER A 315 17.42 -9.17 -1.06
C SER A 315 16.75 -10.08 -2.11
N ASN A 316 17.28 -11.30 -2.25
CA ASN A 316 16.70 -12.32 -3.14
C ASN A 316 16.59 -13.69 -2.46
N SER A 317 16.43 -13.72 -1.14
CA SER A 317 16.36 -14.95 -0.34
C SER A 317 15.18 -15.87 -0.71
N HIS A 318 14.12 -15.30 -1.27
CA HIS A 318 12.88 -15.97 -1.67
C HIS A 318 12.59 -15.84 -3.18
N GLY A 319 13.59 -15.42 -3.99
CA GLY A 319 13.38 -15.18 -5.41
C GLY A 319 12.62 -13.88 -5.71
N GLN A 320 12.40 -13.01 -4.72
CA GLN A 320 11.61 -11.80 -4.86
C GLN A 320 12.14 -10.80 -5.89
N LEU A 321 13.41 -10.90 -6.30
CA LEU A 321 13.92 -10.07 -7.39
C LEU A 321 13.47 -10.54 -8.78
N GLY A 322 12.97 -11.78 -8.92
CA GLY A 322 12.49 -12.31 -10.21
C GLY A 322 13.59 -12.44 -11.27
N LEU A 323 14.83 -12.65 -10.86
CA LEU A 323 16.00 -12.67 -11.74
C LEU A 323 16.42 -14.10 -12.09
N LYS A 324 16.82 -14.32 -13.35
CA LYS A 324 17.47 -15.58 -13.74
C LYS A 324 18.89 -15.67 -13.21
N ALA A 325 19.31 -16.88 -12.83
CA ALA A 325 20.69 -17.19 -12.56
C ALA A 325 21.57 -16.95 -13.80
N ASN A 326 22.80 -16.51 -13.58
CA ASN A 326 23.79 -16.38 -14.64
C ASN A 326 24.13 -17.79 -15.17
N PRO A 327 23.98 -18.07 -16.47
CA PRO A 327 24.23 -19.40 -17.04
C PRO A 327 25.69 -19.85 -16.90
N LEU A 328 26.65 -18.94 -16.68
CA LEU A 328 28.07 -19.25 -16.59
C LEU A 328 28.54 -19.71 -15.21
N ASN A 329 27.92 -19.21 -14.13
CA ASN A 329 28.37 -19.47 -12.75
C ASN A 329 27.21 -19.79 -11.79
N ALA A 330 25.97 -19.87 -12.27
CA ALA A 330 24.75 -20.06 -11.49
C ALA A 330 24.48 -18.96 -10.41
N ASP A 331 25.25 -17.86 -10.39
CA ASP A 331 25.02 -16.74 -9.47
C ASP A 331 23.81 -15.94 -9.92
N ILE A 332 22.97 -15.55 -8.95
CA ILE A 332 21.84 -14.64 -9.16
C ILE A 332 22.28 -13.24 -8.73
N PRO A 333 22.28 -12.23 -9.61
CA PRO A 333 22.69 -10.88 -9.26
C PRO A 333 21.74 -10.25 -8.25
N ASN A 334 22.24 -9.27 -7.47
CA ASN A 334 21.44 -8.51 -6.50
C ASN A 334 20.64 -7.36 -7.15
N SER A 335 20.74 -7.19 -8.45
CA SER A 335 19.98 -6.20 -9.21
C SER A 335 19.90 -6.60 -10.69
N GLY A 336 18.80 -6.25 -11.33
CA GLY A 336 18.62 -6.55 -12.75
C GLY A 336 17.20 -6.28 -13.24
N ILE A 337 16.91 -6.80 -14.43
CA ILE A 337 15.57 -6.75 -15.02
C ILE A 337 14.83 -8.03 -14.65
N VAL A 338 13.64 -7.88 -14.10
CA VAL A 338 12.73 -8.99 -13.77
C VAL A 338 12.44 -9.79 -15.04
N HIS A 339 12.58 -11.11 -14.96
CA HIS A 339 12.40 -11.98 -16.09
C HIS A 339 10.98 -12.50 -16.21
N PHE A 340 10.17 -11.84 -17.02
CA PHE A 340 8.84 -12.34 -17.39
C PHE A 340 8.98 -13.41 -18.50
N PRO A 341 8.14 -14.46 -18.49
CA PRO A 341 8.12 -15.46 -19.56
C PRO A 341 7.56 -14.91 -20.89
N GLU A 342 6.85 -13.79 -20.83
CA GLU A 342 6.26 -13.08 -21.96
C GLU A 342 6.75 -11.64 -22.00
N ILE A 343 6.81 -11.03 -23.18
CA ILE A 343 7.11 -9.60 -23.33
C ILE A 343 5.87 -8.81 -22.88
N LEU A 344 6.08 -7.84 -21.99
CA LEU A 344 5.06 -6.87 -21.64
C LEU A 344 5.05 -5.78 -22.73
N ASP A 345 4.12 -5.85 -23.68
CA ASP A 345 4.08 -4.96 -24.86
C ASP A 345 3.81 -3.50 -24.44
N SER A 346 4.40 -2.54 -25.16
CA SER A 346 4.44 -1.14 -24.76
C SER A 346 3.31 -0.26 -25.29
N LYS A 347 2.62 -0.66 -26.34
CA LYS A 347 1.80 0.31 -27.11
C LYS A 347 0.45 0.63 -26.51
N SER A 348 -0.04 -0.17 -25.56
CA SER A 348 -1.37 -0.02 -24.96
C SER A 348 -1.48 -0.56 -23.55
N THR A 349 -0.36 -0.94 -22.94
CA THR A 349 -0.31 -1.63 -21.64
C THR A 349 -0.28 -0.61 -20.50
N SER A 350 -1.05 -0.85 -19.45
CA SER A 350 -0.83 -0.28 -18.12
C SER A 350 -0.28 -1.35 -17.19
N ILE A 351 0.68 -0.97 -16.34
CA ILE A 351 1.30 -1.86 -15.35
C ILE A 351 1.02 -1.31 -13.96
N GLU A 352 0.38 -2.12 -13.14
CA GLU A 352 0.20 -1.90 -11.70
C GLU A 352 1.10 -2.86 -10.94
N ILE A 353 1.84 -2.37 -9.95
CA ILE A 353 2.72 -3.16 -9.09
C ILE A 353 2.32 -3.00 -7.64
N ALA A 354 2.17 -4.10 -6.91
CA ALA A 354 1.97 -4.14 -5.47
C ALA A 354 3.07 -4.99 -4.83
N CYS A 355 3.74 -4.44 -3.82
CA CYS A 355 4.84 -5.09 -3.13
C CYS A 355 4.45 -5.38 -1.68
N GLY A 356 4.51 -6.63 -1.28
CA GLY A 356 4.33 -7.07 0.09
C GLY A 356 5.65 -7.08 0.88
N SER A 357 5.72 -7.93 1.90
CA SER A 357 6.97 -8.07 2.68
C SER A 357 8.13 -8.55 1.81
N GLU A 358 7.99 -9.69 1.13
CA GLU A 358 9.01 -10.29 0.27
C GLU A 358 8.35 -10.98 -0.95
N HIS A 359 7.16 -10.52 -1.36
CA HIS A 359 6.46 -10.98 -2.57
C HIS A 359 5.94 -9.80 -3.36
N ILE A 360 5.74 -10.02 -4.65
CA ILE A 360 5.36 -8.98 -5.60
C ILE A 360 4.17 -9.48 -6.42
N LEU A 361 3.23 -8.58 -6.65
CA LEU A 361 2.10 -8.76 -7.54
C LEU A 361 2.17 -7.73 -8.66
N VAL A 362 1.85 -8.14 -9.88
CA VAL A 362 1.77 -7.26 -11.05
C VAL A 362 0.49 -7.55 -11.81
N LEU A 363 -0.24 -6.50 -12.14
CA LEU A 363 -1.38 -6.55 -13.03
C LEU A 363 -1.06 -5.73 -14.29
N SER A 364 -1.01 -6.39 -15.44
CA SER A 364 -0.88 -5.75 -16.76
C SER A 364 -2.20 -5.75 -17.49
N ARG A 365 -2.54 -4.64 -18.14
CA ARG A 365 -3.74 -4.50 -18.98
C ARG A 365 -3.32 -4.01 -20.35
N ASP A 366 -3.51 -4.86 -21.37
CA ASP A 366 -3.19 -4.60 -22.76
C ASP A 366 -4.46 -4.34 -23.58
N ASN A 367 -4.48 -3.24 -24.34
CA ASN A 367 -5.56 -2.99 -25.28
C ASN A 367 -5.16 -3.50 -26.67
N ILE A 368 -5.59 -4.69 -27.03
CA ILE A 368 -5.33 -5.31 -28.32
C ILE A 368 -6.37 -4.80 -29.32
N LYS A 369 -5.90 -4.21 -30.42
CA LYS A 369 -6.76 -3.79 -31.52
C LYS A 369 -6.85 -4.91 -32.55
N GLU A 370 -8.03 -5.52 -32.69
CA GLU A 370 -8.36 -6.44 -33.76
C GLU A 370 -9.40 -5.78 -34.67
N ASP A 371 -8.99 -5.44 -35.90
CA ASP A 371 -9.79 -4.79 -36.98
C ASP A 371 -10.78 -3.71 -36.53
N ARG A 372 -11.90 -4.07 -35.94
CA ARG A 372 -12.99 -3.16 -35.52
C ARG A 372 -13.26 -3.17 -34.01
N PHE A 373 -12.57 -4.00 -33.26
CA PHE A 373 -12.79 -4.15 -31.81
C PHE A 373 -11.50 -3.91 -31.04
N VAL A 374 -11.63 -3.29 -29.86
CA VAL A 374 -10.55 -3.19 -28.89
C VAL A 374 -10.88 -4.20 -27.80
N GLN A 375 -10.07 -5.25 -27.68
CA GLN A 375 -10.15 -6.19 -26.59
C GLN A 375 -9.11 -5.83 -25.53
N GLN A 376 -9.54 -5.67 -24.29
CA GLN A 376 -8.62 -5.53 -23.16
C GLN A 376 -8.23 -6.93 -22.67
N VAL A 377 -6.95 -7.23 -22.74
CA VAL A 377 -6.34 -8.43 -22.15
C VAL A 377 -5.66 -8.05 -20.87
N SER A 378 -6.03 -8.70 -19.78
CA SER A 378 -5.43 -8.48 -18.45
C SER A 378 -4.71 -9.74 -17.99
N LYS A 379 -3.51 -9.56 -17.42
CA LYS A 379 -2.68 -10.64 -16.89
C LYS A 379 -2.22 -10.30 -15.48
N PHE A 380 -2.40 -11.24 -14.56
CA PHE A 380 -2.01 -11.10 -13.18
C PHE A 380 -0.86 -12.05 -12.85
N TRP A 381 0.21 -11.50 -12.33
CA TRP A 381 1.46 -12.17 -12.04
C TRP A 381 1.80 -12.07 -10.56
N GLY A 382 2.47 -13.09 -10.02
CA GLY A 382 3.01 -13.08 -8.67
C GLY A 382 4.32 -13.84 -8.58
N TRP A 383 5.22 -13.41 -7.67
CA TRP A 383 6.47 -14.11 -7.37
C TRP A 383 7.06 -13.68 -6.03
N GLY A 384 8.08 -14.38 -5.56
CA GLY A 384 8.75 -14.18 -4.28
C GLY A 384 8.26 -15.15 -3.21
N TRP A 385 8.27 -14.69 -1.97
CA TRP A 385 7.92 -15.46 -0.79
C TRP A 385 6.46 -15.92 -0.79
N ASN A 386 6.23 -17.20 -0.47
CA ASN A 386 4.89 -17.81 -0.51
C ASN A 386 4.58 -18.75 0.67
N GLU A 387 5.33 -18.70 1.77
CA GLU A 387 5.21 -19.63 2.91
C GLU A 387 3.78 -19.69 3.49
N HIS A 388 3.02 -18.60 3.43
CA HIS A 388 1.63 -18.53 3.88
C HIS A 388 0.60 -18.63 2.74
N GLY A 389 1.04 -18.92 1.51
CA GLY A 389 0.17 -18.90 0.33
C GLY A 389 -0.10 -17.50 -0.20
N ASN A 390 0.82 -16.57 0.01
CA ASN A 390 0.69 -15.14 -0.37
C ASN A 390 0.38 -14.92 -1.85
N LEU A 391 0.77 -15.88 -2.70
CA LEU A 391 0.55 -15.80 -4.16
C LEU A 391 -0.79 -16.41 -4.60
N GLY A 392 -1.49 -17.11 -3.69
CA GLY A 392 -2.80 -17.70 -3.98
C GLY A 392 -2.77 -18.85 -5.00
N THR A 393 -1.65 -19.54 -5.14
CA THR A 393 -1.43 -20.61 -6.13
C THR A 393 -1.83 -22.00 -5.66
N GLY A 394 -2.35 -22.13 -4.43
CA GLY A 394 -2.76 -23.40 -3.83
C GLY A 394 -1.64 -24.18 -3.15
N ASN A 395 -0.42 -23.61 -3.08
CA ASN A 395 0.73 -24.18 -2.38
C ASN A 395 1.44 -23.09 -1.55
N THR A 396 2.53 -23.48 -0.89
CA THR A 396 3.37 -22.60 -0.05
C THR A 396 4.81 -22.50 -0.55
N ASP A 397 5.08 -22.93 -1.78
CA ASP A 397 6.41 -22.88 -2.37
C ASP A 397 6.73 -21.48 -2.90
N ASP A 398 7.92 -20.97 -2.58
CA ASP A 398 8.42 -19.72 -3.13
C ASP A 398 8.52 -19.78 -4.65
N THR A 399 8.16 -18.69 -5.30
CA THR A 399 8.21 -18.59 -6.75
C THR A 399 9.33 -17.64 -7.18
N LEU A 400 10.41 -18.19 -7.75
CA LEU A 400 11.64 -17.43 -8.04
C LEU A 400 11.54 -16.49 -9.22
N LEU A 401 10.59 -16.71 -10.12
CA LEU A 401 10.33 -15.90 -11.32
C LEU A 401 8.84 -15.58 -11.41
N PRO A 402 8.43 -14.50 -12.11
CA PRO A 402 7.02 -14.19 -12.32
C PRO A 402 6.22 -15.37 -12.84
N LEU A 403 5.21 -15.78 -12.06
CA LEU A 403 4.22 -16.80 -12.43
C LEU A 403 2.92 -16.09 -12.80
N LYS A 404 2.36 -16.43 -13.98
CA LYS A 404 1.03 -15.96 -14.38
C LYS A 404 -0.04 -16.69 -13.58
N ILE A 405 -0.72 -15.97 -12.67
CA ILE A 405 -1.74 -16.51 -11.76
C ILE A 405 -3.11 -16.48 -12.43
N TRP A 406 -3.38 -15.42 -13.17
CA TRP A 406 -4.66 -15.25 -13.85
C TRP A 406 -4.49 -14.46 -15.16
N SER A 407 -5.36 -14.76 -16.12
CA SER A 407 -5.54 -13.99 -17.35
C SER A 407 -6.96 -14.19 -17.87
N ASN A 408 -7.51 -13.18 -18.53
CA ASN A 408 -8.75 -13.29 -19.29
C ASN A 408 -8.52 -13.73 -20.75
N GLU A 409 -7.29 -14.15 -21.10
CA GLU A 409 -7.00 -14.76 -22.41
C GLU A 409 -7.73 -16.11 -22.57
N SER A 410 -8.29 -16.35 -23.76
CA SER A 410 -8.93 -17.62 -24.06
C SER A 410 -7.95 -18.79 -23.95
N GLY A 411 -8.37 -19.87 -23.26
CA GLY A 411 -7.58 -21.08 -23.09
C GLY A 411 -6.55 -21.04 -21.95
N PHE A 412 -6.41 -19.94 -21.22
CA PHE A 412 -5.58 -19.90 -20.02
C PHE A 412 -6.27 -20.61 -18.84
N ILE A 413 -5.56 -21.55 -18.19
CA ILE A 413 -6.04 -22.23 -16.99
C ILE A 413 -5.62 -21.40 -15.78
N SER A 414 -6.58 -20.64 -15.23
CA SER A 414 -6.34 -19.73 -14.12
C SER A 414 -6.38 -20.43 -12.77
N TYR A 415 -5.55 -19.97 -11.82
CA TYR A 415 -5.70 -20.28 -10.39
C TYR A 415 -6.93 -19.57 -9.78
N LEU A 416 -7.41 -18.49 -10.39
CA LEU A 416 -8.63 -17.78 -10.00
C LEU A 416 -9.79 -18.24 -10.89
N LYS A 417 -10.74 -18.94 -10.28
CA LYS A 417 -11.92 -19.45 -11.00
C LYS A 417 -13.09 -18.47 -10.90
N GLY A 418 -13.82 -18.28 -12.02
CA GLY A 418 -15.01 -17.45 -12.05
C GLY A 418 -14.76 -15.95 -11.89
N VAL A 419 -13.55 -15.48 -12.18
CA VAL A 419 -13.18 -14.06 -12.20
C VAL A 419 -13.13 -13.60 -13.65
N ASP A 420 -13.93 -12.58 -13.97
CA ASP A 420 -14.00 -12.04 -15.34
C ASP A 420 -13.01 -10.91 -15.56
N GLU A 421 -12.88 -10.03 -14.55
CA GLU A 421 -11.97 -8.88 -14.59
C GLU A 421 -11.35 -8.60 -13.23
N LEU A 422 -10.05 -8.22 -13.23
CA LEU A 422 -9.36 -7.68 -12.06
C LEU A 422 -9.29 -6.14 -12.17
N THR A 423 -9.81 -5.46 -11.15
CA THR A 423 -9.84 -3.99 -11.11
C THR A 423 -8.77 -3.39 -10.21
N GLY A 424 -8.19 -4.16 -9.28
CA GLY A 424 -7.12 -3.69 -8.40
C GLY A 424 -6.40 -4.84 -7.71
N ILE A 425 -5.15 -4.58 -7.30
CA ILE A 425 -4.29 -5.50 -6.57
C ILE A 425 -3.62 -4.78 -5.39
N TRP A 426 -3.44 -5.46 -4.26
CA TRP A 426 -2.73 -4.95 -3.08
C TRP A 426 -1.95 -6.06 -2.40
N ALA A 427 -0.86 -5.69 -1.74
CA ALA A 427 -0.02 -6.62 -0.99
C ALA A 427 0.38 -6.04 0.36
N GLY A 428 0.51 -6.88 1.36
CA GLY A 428 0.89 -6.53 2.72
C GLY A 428 1.97 -7.43 3.31
N ALA A 429 2.05 -7.49 4.64
CA ALA A 429 3.04 -8.31 5.34
C ALA A 429 2.64 -9.81 5.30
N GLY A 430 2.88 -10.48 4.18
CA GLY A 430 2.52 -11.89 3.97
C GLY A 430 1.07 -12.10 3.53
N THR A 431 0.43 -11.09 2.97
CA THR A 431 -0.98 -11.12 2.53
C THR A 431 -1.13 -10.45 1.18
N SER A 432 -2.12 -10.88 0.40
CA SER A 432 -2.46 -10.31 -0.90
C SER A 432 -3.96 -10.17 -1.06
N TRP A 433 -4.38 -9.11 -1.77
CA TRP A 433 -5.79 -8.85 -2.11
C TRP A 433 -5.94 -8.52 -3.58
N ILE A 434 -7.08 -8.92 -4.11
CA ILE A 434 -7.52 -8.56 -5.47
C ILE A 434 -8.98 -8.11 -5.42
N CYS A 435 -9.30 -7.11 -6.22
CA CYS A 435 -10.67 -6.70 -6.49
C CYS A 435 -11.10 -7.24 -7.84
N CYS A 436 -12.24 -7.92 -7.87
CA CYS A 436 -12.77 -8.59 -9.04
C CYS A 436 -14.13 -8.04 -9.43
N LEU A 437 -14.40 -8.03 -10.73
CA LEU A 437 -15.74 -7.93 -11.28
C LEU A 437 -16.21 -9.31 -11.77
N HIS A 438 -17.46 -9.61 -11.50
CA HIS A 438 -18.17 -10.76 -12.06
C HIS A 438 -19.32 -10.23 -12.90
N ASN A 439 -19.45 -10.72 -14.13
CA ASN A 439 -20.60 -10.43 -14.95
C ASN A 439 -21.83 -11.13 -14.34
N ASP A 440 -22.94 -10.41 -14.25
CA ASP A 440 -24.19 -10.95 -13.69
C ASP A 440 -24.94 -11.85 -14.69
N ASP A 441 -24.28 -12.35 -15.74
CA ASP A 441 -24.85 -13.25 -16.75
C ASP A 441 -24.63 -14.72 -16.33
N THR A 442 -25.48 -15.20 -15.42
CA THR A 442 -26.04 -16.59 -15.47
C THR A 442 -27.19 -16.73 -14.49
#